data_9d525ab42a091a6a3bec712419bfa670
#
_entry.id   9d525ab42a091a6a3bec712419bfa670
#
_cell.length_a   1.000
_cell.length_b   1.000
_cell.length_c   1.000
_cell.angle_alpha   90.00
_cell.angle_beta   90.00
_cell.angle_gamma   90.00
#
_symmetry.space_group_name_H-M   'P 1'
#
loop_
_entity.id
_entity.type
_entity.pdbx_description
1 polymer ?
#
loop_
_entity_poly.entity_id
_entity_poly.type
_entity_poly.pdbx_seq_one_letter_code
_entity_poly.pdbx_strand_id
1 'polypeptide(L)'
;TIYFLLSPVKEPTEQLLARTNPNFFDVIIAISGGVAGIVGQTRKDKSNNIIPGVAIATALMPPLCTCGYALANGEFRMLLGAFYLFIINAYFIYIASDVMLTLLGTPRIKAMSAAEWKRARKKMHRNTILVLLPIILIAIGWNIW
;
A
#
# COMPACT_ATOMS: atom_id res chain seq x y z
N THR A 1 -10.79 -3.33 -15.23
CA THR A 1 -12.27 -3.30 -15.43
C THR A 1 -12.65 -3.77 -16.84
N ILE A 2 -12.13 -3.17 -17.92
CA ILE A 2 -12.46 -3.56 -19.32
C ILE A 2 -12.16 -5.04 -19.57
N TYR A 3 -11.00 -5.55 -19.15
CA TYR A 3 -10.65 -6.96 -19.26
C TYR A 3 -11.69 -7.87 -18.60
N PHE A 4 -12.13 -7.56 -17.38
CA PHE A 4 -13.10 -8.37 -16.65
C PHE A 4 -14.53 -8.26 -17.20
N LEU A 5 -14.87 -7.18 -17.89
CA LEU A 5 -16.14 -7.06 -18.62
C LEU A 5 -16.20 -7.97 -19.87
N LEU A 6 -15.05 -8.16 -20.53
CA LEU A 6 -14.92 -8.97 -21.73
C LEU A 6 -14.57 -10.44 -21.43
N SER A 7 -14.08 -10.74 -20.22
CA SER A 7 -13.67 -12.07 -19.82
C SER A 7 -14.89 -13.00 -19.62
N PRO A 8 -14.84 -14.24 -20.13
CA PRO A 8 -15.87 -15.23 -19.86
C PRO A 8 -15.82 -15.77 -18.42
N VAL A 9 -14.72 -15.55 -17.70
CA VAL A 9 -14.53 -16.00 -16.30
C VAL A 9 -15.16 -14.98 -15.37
N LYS A 10 -16.36 -15.30 -14.87
CA LYS A 10 -17.12 -14.44 -13.94
C LYS A 10 -16.94 -14.83 -12.47
N GLU A 11 -16.41 -16.02 -12.19
CA GLU A 11 -16.20 -16.46 -10.81
C GLU A 11 -14.94 -15.85 -10.23
N PRO A 12 -15.01 -15.34 -8.97
CA PRO A 12 -13.85 -14.80 -8.29
C PRO A 12 -12.86 -15.92 -7.97
N THR A 13 -11.62 -15.76 -8.37
CA THR A 13 -10.55 -16.70 -7.99
C THR A 13 -10.22 -16.54 -6.50
N GLU A 14 -9.71 -17.60 -5.87
CA GLU A 14 -9.27 -17.57 -4.46
C GLU A 14 -8.27 -16.43 -4.18
N GLN A 15 -7.41 -16.12 -5.17
CA GLN A 15 -6.46 -15.01 -5.07
C GLN A 15 -7.12 -13.64 -5.04
N LEU A 16 -8.25 -13.46 -5.73
CA LEU A 16 -9.03 -12.22 -5.66
C LEU A 16 -9.74 -12.10 -4.31
N LEU A 17 -10.30 -13.20 -3.81
CA LEU A 17 -10.96 -13.24 -2.50
C LEU A 17 -9.98 -12.97 -1.36
N ALA A 18 -8.76 -13.49 -1.43
CA ALA A 18 -7.71 -13.23 -0.44
C ALA A 18 -7.34 -11.75 -0.32
N ARG A 19 -7.59 -10.94 -1.37
CA ARG A 19 -7.29 -9.50 -1.38
C ARG A 19 -8.45 -8.61 -0.95
N THR A 20 -9.55 -9.19 -0.49
CA THR A 20 -10.70 -8.45 0.04
C THR A 20 -10.60 -8.18 1.53
N ASN A 21 -9.79 -8.97 2.24
CA ASN A 21 -9.58 -8.87 3.69
C ASN A 21 -8.12 -8.48 3.97
N PRO A 22 -7.86 -7.24 4.44
CA PRO A 22 -6.53 -6.81 4.83
C PRO A 22 -5.96 -7.68 5.93
N ASN A 23 -4.72 -8.14 5.73
CA ASN A 23 -4.02 -8.98 6.69
C ASN A 23 -2.77 -8.27 7.21
N PHE A 24 -2.32 -8.64 8.42
CA PHE A 24 -1.08 -8.09 8.97
C PHE A 24 0.15 -8.32 8.05
N PHE A 25 0.18 -9.43 7.34
CA PHE A 25 1.23 -9.75 6.37
C PHE A 25 1.27 -8.77 5.20
N ASP A 26 0.14 -8.19 4.78
CA ASP A 26 0.10 -7.20 3.70
C ASP A 26 0.88 -5.93 4.10
N VAL A 27 0.79 -5.53 5.37
CA VAL A 27 1.55 -4.41 5.93
C VAL A 27 3.06 -4.69 5.89
N ILE A 28 3.49 -5.91 6.25
CA ILE A 28 4.91 -6.30 6.19
C ILE A 28 5.41 -6.26 4.74
N ILE A 29 4.63 -6.77 3.80
CA ILE A 29 4.96 -6.74 2.37
C ILE A 29 5.08 -5.28 1.87
N ALA A 30 4.16 -4.41 2.26
CA ALA A 30 4.17 -3.01 1.89
C ALA A 30 5.40 -2.26 2.44
N ILE A 31 5.75 -2.49 3.72
CA ILE A 31 6.95 -1.91 4.34
C ILE A 31 8.21 -2.41 3.62
N SER A 32 8.31 -3.72 3.38
CA SER A 32 9.46 -4.32 2.68
C SER A 32 9.60 -3.77 1.26
N GLY A 33 8.48 -3.61 0.54
CA GLY A 33 8.43 -2.98 -0.78
C GLY A 33 8.89 -1.54 -0.78
N GLY A 34 8.50 -0.75 0.23
CA GLY A 34 8.92 0.64 0.40
C GLY A 34 10.42 0.77 0.68
N VAL A 35 10.97 -0.07 1.57
CA VAL A 35 12.40 -0.13 1.87
C VAL A 35 13.19 -0.54 0.63
N ALA A 36 12.83 -1.63 -0.03
CA ALA A 36 13.48 -2.11 -1.25
C ALA A 36 13.42 -1.06 -2.36
N GLY A 37 12.29 -0.37 -2.48
CA GLY A 37 12.10 0.72 -3.43
C GLY A 37 13.14 1.84 -3.27
N ILE A 38 13.35 2.32 -2.04
CA ILE A 38 14.30 3.41 -1.78
C ILE A 38 15.75 2.94 -1.89
N VAL A 39 16.08 1.76 -1.34
CA VAL A 39 17.44 1.20 -1.45
C VAL A 39 17.84 1.03 -2.92
N GLY A 40 16.92 0.56 -3.77
CA GLY A 40 17.17 0.44 -5.20
C GLY A 40 17.37 1.78 -5.90
N GLN A 41 16.59 2.82 -5.55
CA GLN A 41 16.69 4.16 -6.16
C GLN A 41 17.93 4.94 -5.70
N THR A 42 18.44 4.68 -4.49
CA THR A 42 19.59 5.40 -3.94
C THR A 42 20.94 4.82 -4.38
N ARG A 43 20.95 3.64 -4.98
CA ARG A 43 22.18 3.06 -5.56
C ARG A 43 22.58 3.81 -6.83
N LYS A 44 23.89 4.08 -6.96
CA LYS A 44 24.49 4.84 -8.08
C LYS A 44 24.46 4.09 -9.43
N ASP A 45 24.24 2.80 -9.41
CA ASP A 45 24.19 1.97 -10.63
C ASP A 45 22.84 2.14 -11.31
N LYS A 46 22.82 2.87 -12.42
CA LYS A 46 21.63 3.19 -13.23
C LYS A 46 20.86 1.96 -13.74
N SER A 47 21.49 0.78 -13.74
CA SER A 47 20.90 -0.48 -14.23
C SER A 47 19.79 -1.05 -13.33
N ASN A 48 19.67 -0.61 -12.07
CA ASN A 48 18.80 -1.25 -11.07
C ASN A 48 17.49 -0.51 -10.75
N ASN A 49 17.09 0.47 -11.56
CA ASN A 49 15.82 1.22 -11.32
C ASN A 49 14.55 0.37 -11.53
N ILE A 50 14.67 -0.81 -12.12
CA ILE A 50 13.54 -1.73 -12.36
C ILE A 50 13.10 -2.38 -11.05
N ILE A 51 14.05 -2.77 -10.19
CA ILE A 51 13.77 -3.49 -8.92
C ILE A 51 12.83 -2.71 -8.00
N PRO A 52 13.04 -1.40 -7.75
CA PRO A 52 12.12 -0.58 -6.94
C PRO A 52 10.69 -0.55 -7.48
N GLY A 53 10.56 -0.40 -8.80
CA GLY A 53 9.25 -0.36 -9.46
C GLY A 53 8.50 -1.68 -9.30
N VAL A 54 9.18 -2.81 -9.47
CA VAL A 54 8.61 -4.15 -9.29
C VAL A 54 8.18 -4.37 -7.84
N ALA A 55 9.00 -3.99 -6.85
CA ALA A 55 8.68 -4.16 -5.44
C ALA A 55 7.40 -3.40 -5.04
N ILE A 56 7.26 -2.15 -5.50
CA ILE A 56 6.06 -1.34 -5.25
C ILE A 56 4.84 -1.90 -6.01
N ALA A 57 5.04 -2.29 -7.28
CA ALA A 57 3.97 -2.85 -8.10
C ALA A 57 3.41 -4.14 -7.51
N THR A 58 4.27 -5.02 -6.96
CA THR A 58 3.87 -6.28 -6.33
C THR A 58 2.92 -6.07 -5.15
N ALA A 59 3.08 -5.00 -4.40
CA ALA A 59 2.21 -4.68 -3.27
C ALA A 59 0.89 -3.99 -3.69
N LEU A 60 0.90 -3.18 -4.77
CA LEU A 60 -0.24 -2.34 -5.15
C LEU A 60 -1.10 -2.93 -6.26
N MET A 61 -0.53 -3.71 -7.18
CA MET A 61 -1.23 -4.21 -8.35
C MET A 61 -2.34 -5.24 -8.01
N PRO A 62 -2.12 -6.22 -7.10
CA PRO A 62 -3.15 -7.20 -6.78
C PRO A 62 -4.44 -6.59 -6.23
N PRO A 63 -4.42 -5.71 -5.20
CA PRO A 63 -5.65 -5.09 -4.72
C PRO A 63 -6.31 -4.19 -5.78
N LEU A 64 -5.54 -3.53 -6.64
CA LEU A 64 -6.09 -2.72 -7.72
C LEU A 64 -6.79 -3.58 -8.80
N CYS A 65 -6.23 -4.75 -9.12
CA CYS A 65 -6.87 -5.72 -10.01
C CYS A 65 -8.19 -6.24 -9.42
N THR A 66 -8.22 -6.52 -8.12
CA THR A 66 -9.42 -6.93 -7.40
C THR A 66 -10.50 -5.83 -7.41
N CYS A 67 -10.11 -4.56 -7.25
CA CYS A 67 -11.04 -3.43 -7.45
C CYS A 67 -11.63 -3.40 -8.86
N GLY A 68 -10.79 -3.64 -9.88
CA GLY A 68 -11.22 -3.69 -11.28
C GLY A 68 -12.20 -4.82 -11.56
N TYR A 69 -12.00 -5.99 -10.95
CA TYR A 69 -12.92 -7.12 -11.01
C TYR A 69 -14.25 -6.81 -10.32
N ALA A 70 -14.19 -6.36 -9.07
CA ALA A 70 -15.37 -6.03 -8.27
C ALA A 70 -16.24 -4.94 -8.93
N LEU A 71 -15.61 -3.94 -9.53
CA LEU A 71 -16.32 -2.89 -10.27
C LEU A 71 -17.02 -3.44 -11.53
N ALA A 72 -16.40 -4.40 -12.22
CA ALA A 72 -16.98 -5.02 -13.42
C ALA A 72 -18.20 -5.91 -13.11
N ASN A 73 -18.20 -6.54 -11.93
CA ASN A 73 -19.26 -7.46 -11.51
C ASN A 73 -20.28 -6.82 -10.53
N GLY A 74 -20.12 -5.53 -10.18
CA GLY A 74 -21.05 -4.83 -9.29
C GLY A 74 -20.92 -5.22 -7.82
N GLU A 75 -19.80 -5.86 -7.41
CA GLU A 75 -19.55 -6.32 -6.04
C GLU A 75 -18.97 -5.24 -5.15
N PHE A 76 -19.80 -4.33 -4.66
CA PHE A 76 -19.37 -3.18 -3.85
C PHE A 76 -18.65 -3.56 -2.56
N ARG A 77 -19.00 -4.68 -1.94
CA ARG A 77 -18.36 -5.15 -0.71
C ARG A 77 -16.90 -5.53 -0.95
N MET A 78 -16.67 -6.28 -2.03
CA MET A 78 -15.34 -6.66 -2.50
C MET A 78 -14.53 -5.44 -2.94
N LEU A 79 -15.17 -4.49 -3.63
CA LEU A 79 -14.56 -3.23 -4.06
C LEU A 79 -14.02 -2.43 -2.87
N LEU A 80 -14.83 -2.23 -1.83
CA LEU A 80 -14.43 -1.49 -0.63
C LEU A 80 -13.28 -2.17 0.12
N GLY A 81 -13.30 -3.49 0.28
CA GLY A 81 -12.23 -4.24 0.92
C GLY A 81 -10.91 -4.14 0.15
N ALA A 82 -10.94 -4.37 -1.15
CA ALA A 82 -9.75 -4.28 -2.00
C ALA A 82 -9.20 -2.85 -2.11
N PHE A 83 -10.06 -1.84 -2.19
CA PHE A 83 -9.66 -0.44 -2.21
C PHE A 83 -9.04 -0.01 -0.89
N TYR A 84 -9.59 -0.49 0.23
CA TYR A 84 -9.03 -0.24 1.54
C TYR A 84 -7.63 -0.87 1.68
N LEU A 85 -7.45 -2.12 1.23
CA LEU A 85 -6.13 -2.78 1.19
C LEU A 85 -5.13 -2.00 0.32
N PHE A 86 -5.57 -1.49 -0.82
CA PHE A 86 -4.73 -0.64 -1.69
C PHE A 86 -4.25 0.62 -0.95
N ILE A 87 -5.15 1.31 -0.24
CA ILE A 87 -4.80 2.52 0.53
C ILE A 87 -3.81 2.19 1.64
N ILE A 88 -4.01 1.10 2.37
CA ILE A 88 -3.10 0.65 3.43
C ILE A 88 -1.71 0.40 2.86
N ASN A 89 -1.61 -0.39 1.80
CA ASN A 89 -0.32 -0.72 1.18
C ASN A 89 0.40 0.54 0.67
N ALA A 90 -0.30 1.42 -0.04
CA ALA A 90 0.26 2.68 -0.52
C ALA A 90 0.77 3.55 0.64
N TYR A 91 0.03 3.60 1.73
CA TYR A 91 0.40 4.39 2.90
C TYR A 91 1.63 3.83 3.62
N PHE A 92 1.72 2.52 3.83
CA PHE A 92 2.88 1.90 4.47
C PHE A 92 4.13 1.94 3.59
N ILE A 93 3.99 1.81 2.27
CA ILE A 93 5.08 2.04 1.32
C ILE A 93 5.60 3.47 1.47
N TYR A 94 4.71 4.46 1.53
CA TYR A 94 5.09 5.86 1.70
C TYR A 94 5.84 6.09 3.01
N ILE A 95 5.35 5.57 4.15
CA ILE A 95 6.03 5.71 5.45
C ILE A 95 7.40 5.04 5.43
N ALA A 96 7.47 3.79 4.96
CA ALA A 96 8.73 3.05 4.89
C ALA A 96 9.76 3.78 4.02
N SER A 97 9.31 4.37 2.91
CA SER A 97 10.14 5.17 2.02
C SER A 97 10.64 6.45 2.70
N ASP A 98 9.78 7.18 3.41
CA ASP A 98 10.18 8.42 4.12
C ASP A 98 11.17 8.14 5.26
N VAL A 99 10.94 7.07 6.02
CA VAL A 99 11.85 6.61 7.07
C VAL A 99 13.20 6.23 6.47
N MET A 100 13.22 5.45 5.40
CA MET A 100 14.46 5.00 4.77
C MET A 100 15.26 6.14 4.15
N LEU A 101 14.61 7.10 3.48
CA LEU A 101 15.27 8.32 2.98
C LEU A 101 15.90 9.14 4.14
N THR A 102 15.25 9.17 5.29
CA THR A 102 15.76 9.86 6.47
C THR A 102 16.97 9.14 7.05
N LEU A 103 16.95 7.80 7.12
CA LEU A 103 18.07 6.99 7.62
C LEU A 103 19.29 7.06 6.69
N LEU A 104 19.08 7.12 5.38
CA LEU A 104 20.15 7.23 4.38
C LEU A 104 20.76 8.66 4.31
N GLY A 105 20.21 9.63 5.06
CA GLY A 105 20.73 11.00 5.09
C GLY A 105 20.65 11.71 3.73
N THR A 106 19.74 11.28 2.84
CA THR A 106 19.60 11.89 1.52
C THR A 106 19.15 13.34 1.65
N PRO A 107 19.89 14.32 1.04
CA PRO A 107 19.53 15.72 1.13
C PRO A 107 18.17 15.94 0.47
N ARG A 108 17.22 16.48 1.22
CA ARG A 108 15.91 16.86 0.67
C ARG A 108 16.08 18.08 -0.24
N ILE A 109 15.52 18.02 -1.42
CA ILE A 109 15.57 19.10 -2.44
C ILE A 109 14.96 20.41 -1.92
N LYS A 110 14.09 20.35 -0.91
CA LYS A 110 13.54 21.52 -0.22
C LYS A 110 13.93 21.46 1.26
N ALA A 111 14.77 22.40 1.69
CA ALA A 111 15.06 22.63 3.10
C ALA A 111 13.77 23.07 3.80
N MET A 112 13.05 22.12 4.40
CA MET A 112 11.92 22.42 5.26
C MET A 112 12.42 23.01 6.57
N SER A 113 11.77 24.07 7.03
CA SER A 113 12.06 24.63 8.36
C SER A 113 11.74 23.61 9.47
N ALA A 114 12.41 23.72 10.62
CA ALA A 114 12.17 22.84 11.75
C ALA A 114 10.69 22.82 12.20
N ALA A 115 9.99 23.93 12.04
CA ALA A 115 8.56 24.05 12.35
C ALA A 115 7.67 23.28 11.37
N GLU A 116 7.97 23.34 10.09
CA GLU A 116 7.25 22.57 9.04
C GLU A 116 7.48 21.07 9.21
N TRP A 117 8.68 20.68 9.58
CA TRP A 117 9.05 19.29 9.89
C TRP A 117 8.25 18.72 11.06
N LYS A 118 8.13 19.47 12.17
CA LYS A 118 7.28 19.08 13.30
C LYS A 118 5.79 18.94 12.91
N ARG A 119 5.28 19.85 12.07
CA ARG A 119 3.91 19.80 11.57
C ARG A 119 3.67 18.60 10.65
N ALA A 120 4.59 18.32 9.72
CA ALA A 120 4.53 17.18 8.83
C ALA A 120 4.56 15.85 9.60
N ARG A 121 5.45 15.71 10.59
CA ARG A 121 5.54 14.53 11.46
C ARG A 121 4.26 14.34 12.28
N LYS A 122 3.71 15.40 12.88
CA LYS A 122 2.45 15.32 13.64
C LYS A 122 1.27 14.92 12.74
N LYS A 123 1.21 15.45 11.53
CA LYS A 123 0.21 15.08 10.53
C LYS A 123 0.36 13.61 10.10
N MET A 124 1.58 13.14 9.91
CA MET A 124 1.87 11.75 9.57
C MET A 124 1.42 10.80 10.68
N HIS A 125 1.78 11.04 11.95
CA HIS A 125 1.33 10.22 13.07
C HIS A 125 -0.20 10.18 13.20
N ARG A 126 -0.88 11.32 13.05
CA ARG A 126 -2.35 11.36 13.08
C ARG A 126 -2.95 10.52 11.96
N ASN A 127 -2.43 10.63 10.75
CA ASN A 127 -2.91 9.85 9.61
C ASN A 127 -2.61 8.36 9.78
N THR A 128 -1.46 8.00 10.38
CA THR A 128 -1.12 6.60 10.69
C THR A 128 -2.15 5.98 11.63
N ILE A 129 -2.50 6.70 12.70
CA ILE A 129 -3.52 6.24 13.65
C ILE A 129 -4.86 6.07 12.93
N LEU A 130 -5.24 7.01 12.08
CA LEU A 130 -6.52 7.01 11.37
C LEU A 130 -6.62 5.85 10.36
N VAL A 131 -5.51 5.45 9.75
CA VAL A 131 -5.44 4.29 8.82
C VAL A 131 -5.37 2.97 9.58
N LEU A 132 -4.66 2.92 10.72
CA LEU A 132 -4.54 1.71 11.53
C LEU A 132 -5.79 1.42 12.36
N LEU A 133 -6.54 2.44 12.78
CA LEU A 133 -7.70 2.31 13.65
C LEU A 133 -8.77 1.33 13.09
N PRO A 134 -9.20 1.42 11.82
CA PRO A 134 -10.14 0.45 11.27
C PRO A 134 -9.57 -0.96 11.15
N ILE A 135 -8.25 -1.13 10.91
CA ILE A 135 -7.61 -2.46 10.90
C ILE A 135 -7.71 -3.11 12.27
N ILE A 136 -7.39 -2.35 13.31
CA ILE A 136 -7.45 -2.82 14.71
C ILE A 136 -8.89 -3.15 15.09
N LEU A 137 -9.86 -2.32 14.70
CA LEU A 137 -11.28 -2.57 14.98
C LEU A 137 -11.80 -3.82 14.27
N ILE A 138 -11.41 -4.05 13.02
CA ILE A 138 -11.78 -5.25 12.27
C ILE A 138 -11.12 -6.48 12.88
N ALA A 139 -9.84 -6.41 13.27
CA ALA A 139 -9.12 -7.51 13.91
C ALA A 139 -9.71 -7.87 15.27
N ILE A 140 -10.13 -6.88 16.06
CA ILE A 140 -10.80 -7.10 17.36
C ILE A 140 -12.21 -7.65 17.13
N GLY A 141 -12.97 -7.11 16.18
CA GLY A 141 -14.31 -7.57 15.86
C GLY A 141 -14.34 -9.04 15.38
N TRP A 142 -13.31 -9.47 14.68
CA TRP A 142 -13.17 -10.87 14.20
C TRP A 142 -12.81 -11.86 15.33
N ASN A 143 -12.18 -11.40 16.42
CA ASN A 143 -11.87 -12.24 17.59
C ASN A 143 -13.03 -12.37 18.57
N ILE A 144 -14.12 -11.62 18.38
CA ILE A 144 -15.28 -11.61 19.27
C ILE A 144 -16.46 -12.43 18.71
N TRP A 145 -16.33 -12.89 17.45
CA TRP A 145 -17.28 -13.77 16.75
C TRP A 145 -16.60 -15.07 16.34
#